data_d880696bad185ddb9a53e90e3241f33d
#
_entry.id   d880696bad185ddb9a53e90e3241f33d
#
_cell.length_a   1.000
_cell.length_b   1.000
_cell.length_c   1.000
_cell.angle_alpha   90.00
_cell.angle_beta   90.00
_cell.angle_gamma   90.00
#
_symmetry.space_group_name_H-M   'P 1'
#
loop_
_entity.id
_entity.type
_entity.pdbx_description
1 polymer ?
#
loop_
_entity_poly.entity_id
_entity_poly.type
_entity_poly.pdbx_seq_one_letter_code
_entity_poly.pdbx_strand_id
1 'polypeptide(L)'
;MRVLITGITGFVGSHMADYLIENIPNIHIYGLRRWRSRYDNVQQLYKSPNVTFIEGDLTDRSSLHRAIEISKPDIVYHFAAQSFPESSFVTPILTLTTNVIGTTNLLEELRESKECDPVIISVSSSEVYGNPTKDEIPIKETNPIRAANPYSISKVGHDLMSQYYAKAYGMKVVITRMFSHEGKRRGKLFALSSFAFQIVKHEKSEEFNNEGNWFKIFHGNLDSVRTYNHIDDAVHAYWLAANKCEYGEVYN
;
A
#
# COMPACT_ATOMS: atom_id res chain seq x y z
N MET A 1 7.44 -20.73 -4.37
CA MET A 1 6.47 -19.64 -4.68
C MET A 1 7.23 -18.37 -4.95
N ARG A 2 6.88 -17.66 -6.00
CA ARG A 2 7.51 -16.41 -6.48
C ARG A 2 6.54 -15.25 -6.26
N VAL A 3 6.93 -14.23 -5.55
CA VAL A 3 6.06 -13.11 -5.19
C VAL A 3 6.67 -11.80 -5.65
N LEU A 4 5.92 -11.01 -6.42
CA LEU A 4 6.30 -9.66 -6.78
C LEU A 4 5.64 -8.66 -5.83
N ILE A 5 6.43 -7.82 -5.15
CA ILE A 5 5.93 -6.76 -4.28
C ILE A 5 6.31 -5.41 -4.91
N THR A 6 5.34 -4.70 -5.46
CA THR A 6 5.57 -3.30 -5.83
C THR A 6 5.51 -2.42 -4.59
N GLY A 7 6.42 -1.44 -4.47
CA GLY A 7 6.49 -0.61 -3.27
C GLY A 7 7.06 -1.31 -2.03
N ILE A 8 7.91 -2.31 -2.22
CA ILE A 8 8.53 -3.10 -1.13
C ILE A 8 9.25 -2.22 -0.09
N THR A 9 9.82 -1.08 -0.48
CA THR A 9 10.50 -0.15 0.44
C THR A 9 9.55 0.69 1.29
N GLY A 10 8.24 0.63 1.01
CA GLY A 10 7.21 1.32 1.76
C GLY A 10 6.88 0.63 3.09
N PHE A 11 5.99 1.26 3.86
CA PHE A 11 5.53 0.73 5.14
C PHE A 11 4.92 -0.67 5.00
N VAL A 12 3.87 -0.82 4.21
CA VAL A 12 3.15 -2.11 4.06
C VAL A 12 4.00 -3.14 3.32
N GLY A 13 4.65 -2.73 2.21
CA GLY A 13 5.45 -3.66 1.40
C GLY A 13 6.62 -4.29 2.16
N SER A 14 7.27 -3.53 3.06
CA SER A 14 8.36 -4.04 3.89
C SER A 14 7.89 -5.04 4.96
N HIS A 15 6.73 -4.79 5.58
CA HIS A 15 6.13 -5.73 6.53
C HIS A 15 5.59 -6.98 5.84
N MET A 16 5.00 -6.84 4.66
CA MET A 16 4.57 -8.00 3.86
C MET A 16 5.74 -8.89 3.49
N ALA A 17 6.88 -8.31 3.12
CA ALA A 17 8.08 -9.09 2.83
C ALA A 17 8.59 -9.85 4.06
N ASP A 18 8.65 -9.20 5.23
CA ASP A 18 9.03 -9.87 6.49
C ASP A 18 8.05 -11.01 6.80
N TYR A 19 6.74 -10.72 6.78
CA TYR A 19 5.70 -11.72 7.04
C TYR A 19 5.83 -12.97 6.15
N LEU A 20 6.05 -12.75 4.86
CA LEU A 20 6.16 -13.85 3.89
C LEU A 20 7.43 -14.69 4.14
N ILE A 21 8.57 -14.07 4.46
CA ILE A 21 9.82 -14.79 4.76
C ILE A 21 9.66 -15.62 6.02
N GLU A 22 9.01 -15.08 7.04
CA GLU A 22 8.85 -15.73 8.34
C GLU A 22 7.85 -16.89 8.32
N ASN A 23 6.79 -16.78 7.52
CA ASN A 23 5.65 -17.70 7.60
C ASN A 23 5.52 -18.65 6.42
N ILE A 24 6.14 -18.36 5.25
CA ILE A 24 5.92 -19.14 4.04
C ILE A 24 7.20 -19.82 3.59
N PRO A 25 7.27 -21.16 3.67
CA PRO A 25 8.46 -21.88 3.26
C PRO A 25 8.69 -21.82 1.74
N ASN A 26 9.95 -21.87 1.33
CA ASN A 26 10.36 -21.87 -0.08
C ASN A 26 9.81 -20.70 -0.91
N ILE A 27 9.69 -19.52 -0.29
CA ILE A 27 9.30 -18.29 -0.97
C ILE A 27 10.52 -17.59 -1.54
N HIS A 28 10.33 -16.93 -2.70
CA HIS A 28 11.27 -15.95 -3.24
C HIS A 28 10.53 -14.65 -3.57
N ILE A 29 10.98 -13.55 -3.00
CA ILE A 29 10.36 -12.23 -3.12
C ILE A 29 11.15 -11.40 -4.11
N TYR A 30 10.46 -10.84 -5.08
CA TYR A 30 10.96 -9.84 -6.01
C TYR A 30 10.38 -8.49 -5.62
N GLY A 31 11.24 -7.59 -5.17
CA GLY A 31 10.81 -6.28 -4.69
C GLY A 31 11.04 -5.18 -5.72
N LEU A 32 9.96 -4.65 -6.31
CA LEU A 32 10.07 -3.51 -7.22
C LEU A 32 10.30 -2.23 -6.42
N ARG A 33 11.38 -1.49 -6.72
CA ARG A 33 11.75 -0.22 -6.09
C ARG A 33 12.23 0.79 -7.11
N ARG A 34 12.02 2.07 -6.84
CA ARG A 34 12.65 3.13 -7.65
C ARG A 34 14.10 3.34 -7.21
N TRP A 35 14.98 3.81 -8.10
CA TRP A 35 16.37 4.10 -7.78
C TRP A 35 16.54 5.04 -6.59
N ARG A 36 15.61 6.01 -6.41
CA ARG A 36 15.56 7.01 -5.33
C ARG A 36 14.81 6.57 -4.08
N SER A 37 14.32 5.33 -4.02
CA SER A 37 13.61 4.83 -2.84
C SER A 37 14.54 4.72 -1.64
N ARG A 38 14.07 5.16 -0.47
CA ARG A 38 14.80 4.98 0.79
C ARG A 38 14.82 3.51 1.16
N TYR A 39 15.89 3.09 1.87
CA TYR A 39 16.13 1.70 2.24
C TYR A 39 15.85 1.40 3.71
N ASP A 40 15.49 2.42 4.50
CA ASP A 40 15.39 2.32 5.95
C ASP A 40 14.48 1.16 6.40
N ASN A 41 13.40 0.93 5.66
CA ASN A 41 12.42 -0.12 6.00
C ASN A 41 12.83 -1.54 5.56
N VAL A 42 13.86 -1.69 4.74
CA VAL A 42 14.20 -2.96 4.08
C VAL A 42 15.67 -3.35 4.24
N GLN A 43 16.41 -2.72 5.15
CA GLN A 43 17.84 -2.98 5.36
C GLN A 43 18.12 -4.45 5.66
N GLN A 44 17.26 -5.09 6.46
CA GLN A 44 17.35 -6.52 6.82
C GLN A 44 17.16 -7.44 5.61
N LEU A 45 16.41 -7.00 4.60
CA LEU A 45 16.09 -7.79 3.41
C LEU A 45 17.24 -7.85 2.40
N TYR A 46 18.19 -6.89 2.43
CA TYR A 46 19.34 -6.88 1.50
C TYR A 46 20.28 -8.07 1.63
N LYS A 47 20.31 -8.68 2.80
CA LYS A 47 21.15 -9.86 3.05
C LYS A 47 20.36 -11.17 2.95
N SER A 48 19.08 -11.10 2.69
CA SER A 48 18.23 -12.29 2.57
C SER A 48 18.43 -12.95 1.21
N PRO A 49 18.77 -14.24 1.16
CA PRO A 49 18.86 -14.98 -0.10
C PRO A 49 17.50 -15.16 -0.79
N ASN A 50 16.41 -14.90 -0.04
CA ASN A 50 15.05 -15.06 -0.52
C ASN A 50 14.48 -13.75 -1.13
N VAL A 51 15.29 -12.68 -1.24
CA VAL A 51 14.83 -11.39 -1.77
C VAL A 51 15.72 -10.90 -2.89
N THR A 52 15.11 -10.58 -4.02
CA THR A 52 15.76 -9.91 -5.15
C THR A 52 15.10 -8.54 -5.36
N PHE A 53 15.89 -7.48 -5.27
CA PHE A 53 15.40 -6.14 -5.60
C PHE A 53 15.52 -5.88 -7.10
N ILE A 54 14.43 -5.41 -7.71
CA ILE A 54 14.38 -5.01 -9.11
C ILE A 54 14.11 -3.50 -9.14
N GLU A 55 14.91 -2.78 -9.90
CA GLU A 55 14.71 -1.37 -10.13
C GLU A 55 13.66 -1.14 -11.22
N GLY A 56 12.67 -0.30 -10.93
CA GLY A 56 11.62 0.07 -11.87
C GLY A 56 10.65 1.10 -11.30
N ASP A 57 9.84 1.68 -12.17
CA ASP A 57 8.82 2.67 -11.83
C ASP A 57 7.48 2.27 -12.48
N LEU A 58 6.37 2.46 -11.78
CA LEU A 58 5.03 2.17 -12.30
C LEU A 58 4.71 2.97 -13.57
N THR A 59 5.32 4.13 -13.74
CA THR A 59 5.10 4.99 -14.90
C THR A 59 5.97 4.63 -16.10
N ASP A 60 6.86 3.66 -15.96
CA ASP A 60 7.72 3.13 -17.02
C ASP A 60 7.41 1.67 -17.32
N ARG A 61 6.65 1.42 -18.39
CA ARG A 61 6.25 0.08 -18.82
C ARG A 61 7.44 -0.84 -19.09
N SER A 62 8.53 -0.32 -19.63
CA SER A 62 9.71 -1.14 -19.96
C SER A 62 10.36 -1.74 -18.71
N SER A 63 10.38 -0.99 -17.61
CA SER A 63 10.88 -1.48 -16.34
C SER A 63 9.92 -2.49 -15.67
N LEU A 64 8.61 -2.33 -15.85
CA LEU A 64 7.61 -3.29 -15.39
C LEU A 64 7.68 -4.59 -16.19
N HIS A 65 7.80 -4.51 -17.51
CA HIS A 65 8.02 -5.67 -18.38
C HIS A 65 9.20 -6.51 -17.89
N ARG A 66 10.36 -5.86 -17.73
CA ARG A 66 11.56 -6.53 -17.19
C ARG A 66 11.35 -7.13 -15.81
N ALA A 67 10.63 -6.43 -14.93
CA ALA A 67 10.35 -6.95 -13.58
C ALA A 67 9.49 -8.21 -13.62
N ILE A 68 8.49 -8.27 -14.49
CA ILE A 68 7.61 -9.42 -14.68
C ILE A 68 8.39 -10.59 -15.30
N GLU A 69 9.20 -10.36 -16.33
CA GLU A 69 10.04 -11.39 -16.95
C GLU A 69 11.02 -12.03 -15.95
N ILE A 70 11.66 -11.22 -15.09
CA ILE A 70 12.58 -11.71 -14.06
C ILE A 70 11.82 -12.46 -12.96
N SER A 71 10.71 -11.86 -12.48
CA SER A 71 9.99 -12.41 -11.33
C SER A 71 9.10 -13.59 -11.69
N LYS A 72 8.44 -13.61 -12.85
CA LYS A 72 7.41 -14.61 -13.24
C LYS A 72 6.54 -14.98 -12.04
N PRO A 73 5.79 -14.00 -11.47
CA PRO A 73 5.21 -14.16 -10.16
C PRO A 73 4.02 -15.11 -10.14
N ASP A 74 3.87 -15.84 -9.02
CA ASP A 74 2.64 -16.57 -8.67
C ASP A 74 1.63 -15.61 -8.02
N ILE A 75 2.15 -14.61 -7.25
CA ILE A 75 1.35 -13.59 -6.57
C ILE A 75 2.00 -12.21 -6.78
N VAL A 76 1.17 -11.20 -7.00
CA VAL A 76 1.58 -9.79 -7.04
C VAL A 76 0.88 -9.02 -5.92
N TYR A 77 1.66 -8.44 -5.00
CA TYR A 77 1.15 -7.44 -4.05
C TYR A 77 1.43 -6.05 -4.57
N HIS A 78 0.39 -5.34 -4.97
CA HIS A 78 0.53 -4.01 -5.55
C HIS A 78 0.32 -2.91 -4.49
N PHE A 79 1.40 -2.60 -3.74
CA PHE A 79 1.41 -1.54 -2.72
C PHE A 79 2.00 -0.20 -3.21
N ALA A 80 2.68 -0.19 -4.36
CA ALA A 80 3.29 1.04 -4.87
C ALA A 80 2.21 2.06 -5.22
N ALA A 81 2.27 3.22 -4.59
CA ALA A 81 1.38 4.34 -4.82
C ALA A 81 1.99 5.66 -4.32
N GLN A 82 1.48 6.79 -4.80
CA GLN A 82 1.53 8.02 -4.04
C GLN A 82 0.43 7.93 -2.98
N SER A 83 0.80 7.72 -1.71
CA SER A 83 -0.10 7.32 -0.63
C SER A 83 -0.37 8.40 0.42
N PHE A 84 0.21 9.59 0.26
CA PHE A 84 0.04 10.70 1.20
C PHE A 84 -1.01 11.69 0.68
N PRO A 85 -2.23 11.76 1.27
CA PRO A 85 -3.32 12.57 0.74
C PRO A 85 -2.99 14.04 0.61
N GLU A 86 -2.30 14.63 1.60
CA GLU A 86 -1.94 16.05 1.57
C GLU A 86 -1.08 16.42 0.36
N SER A 87 -0.11 15.58 0.00
CA SER A 87 0.71 15.77 -1.19
C SER A 87 -0.12 15.77 -2.49
N SER A 88 -1.28 15.10 -2.50
CA SER A 88 -2.14 15.04 -3.68
C SER A 88 -2.78 16.39 -4.05
N PHE A 89 -2.95 17.28 -3.09
CA PHE A 89 -3.43 18.64 -3.36
C PHE A 89 -2.38 19.50 -4.07
N VAL A 90 -1.10 19.24 -3.79
CA VAL A 90 0.03 19.98 -4.40
C VAL A 90 0.41 19.37 -5.76
N THR A 91 0.37 18.05 -5.87
CA THR A 91 0.80 17.31 -7.07
C THR A 91 -0.30 16.35 -7.56
N PRO A 92 -1.49 16.84 -7.96
CA PRO A 92 -2.61 15.98 -8.34
C PRO A 92 -2.31 15.14 -9.59
N ILE A 93 -1.65 15.71 -10.59
CA ILE A 93 -1.30 14.99 -11.83
C ILE A 93 -0.33 13.86 -11.53
N LEU A 94 0.71 14.09 -10.73
CA LEU A 94 1.64 13.02 -10.32
C LEU A 94 0.91 11.90 -9.57
N THR A 95 -0.05 12.27 -8.70
CA THR A 95 -0.87 11.32 -7.95
C THR A 95 -1.72 10.45 -8.88
N LEU A 96 -2.42 11.05 -9.85
CA LEU A 96 -3.21 10.33 -10.85
C LEU A 96 -2.32 9.46 -11.73
N THR A 97 -1.21 10.01 -12.23
CA THR A 97 -0.29 9.26 -13.08
C THR A 97 0.29 8.05 -12.36
N THR A 98 0.73 8.22 -11.11
CA THR A 98 1.28 7.10 -10.35
C THR A 98 0.23 6.06 -10.01
N ASN A 99 -0.93 6.49 -9.50
CA ASN A 99 -1.91 5.57 -8.93
C ASN A 99 -2.85 4.96 -9.97
N VAL A 100 -3.24 5.70 -11.01
CA VAL A 100 -4.15 5.19 -12.05
C VAL A 100 -3.36 4.64 -13.22
N ILE A 101 -2.54 5.49 -13.86
CA ILE A 101 -1.79 5.06 -15.05
C ILE A 101 -0.75 3.99 -14.68
N GLY A 102 -0.05 4.17 -13.55
CA GLY A 102 0.92 3.20 -13.06
C GLY A 102 0.31 1.84 -12.76
N THR A 103 -0.88 1.80 -12.15
CA THR A 103 -1.63 0.55 -11.95
C THR A 103 -2.05 -0.07 -13.27
N THR A 104 -2.56 0.75 -14.20
CA THR A 104 -2.95 0.28 -15.54
C THR A 104 -1.75 -0.32 -16.28
N ASN A 105 -0.59 0.35 -16.23
CA ASN A 105 0.64 -0.18 -16.83
C ASN A 105 1.01 -1.57 -16.27
N LEU A 106 0.95 -1.74 -14.93
CA LEU A 106 1.23 -3.03 -14.31
C LEU A 106 0.25 -4.10 -14.74
N LEU A 107 -1.05 -3.80 -14.75
CA LEU A 107 -2.10 -4.74 -15.17
C LEU A 107 -1.95 -5.11 -16.65
N GLU A 108 -1.62 -4.16 -17.54
CA GLU A 108 -1.36 -4.42 -18.94
C GLU A 108 -0.15 -5.34 -19.15
N GLU A 109 0.98 -5.06 -18.48
CA GLU A 109 2.16 -5.91 -18.60
C GLU A 109 1.90 -7.33 -18.09
N LEU A 110 1.13 -7.48 -17.00
CA LEU A 110 0.74 -8.80 -16.49
C LEU A 110 -0.23 -9.51 -17.45
N ARG A 111 -1.18 -8.79 -18.05
CA ARG A 111 -2.14 -9.32 -19.03
C ARG A 111 -1.45 -9.80 -20.32
N GLU A 112 -0.45 -9.05 -20.78
CA GLU A 112 0.29 -9.37 -22.00
C GLU A 112 1.35 -10.46 -21.79
N SER A 113 1.74 -10.73 -20.55
CA SER A 113 2.73 -11.75 -20.22
C SER A 113 2.19 -13.15 -20.55
N LYS A 114 3.02 -13.94 -21.24
CA LYS A 114 2.76 -15.38 -21.51
C LYS A 114 3.48 -16.28 -20.49
N GLU A 115 4.26 -15.70 -19.59
CA GLU A 115 5.15 -16.40 -18.69
C GLU A 115 4.56 -16.62 -17.29
N CYS A 116 3.48 -15.91 -16.95
CA CYS A 116 2.83 -16.00 -15.65
C CYS A 116 1.35 -15.58 -15.72
N ASP A 117 0.56 -16.08 -14.78
CA ASP A 117 -0.86 -15.74 -14.57
C ASP A 117 -1.12 -15.60 -13.06
N PRO A 118 -0.57 -14.55 -12.43
CA PRO A 118 -0.56 -14.41 -10.98
C PRO A 118 -1.91 -14.04 -10.39
N VAL A 119 -2.09 -14.35 -9.10
CA VAL A 119 -3.07 -13.67 -8.27
C VAL A 119 -2.55 -12.26 -7.94
N ILE A 120 -3.38 -11.24 -8.13
CA ILE A 120 -3.01 -9.83 -7.95
C ILE A 120 -3.81 -9.25 -6.80
N ILE A 121 -3.14 -8.84 -5.74
CA ILE A 121 -3.74 -8.05 -4.66
C ILE A 121 -3.58 -6.58 -5.01
N SER A 122 -4.66 -5.98 -5.49
CA SER A 122 -4.72 -4.57 -5.90
C SER A 122 -5.23 -3.72 -4.75
N VAL A 123 -4.34 -2.91 -4.17
CA VAL A 123 -4.61 -2.19 -2.92
C VAL A 123 -5.19 -0.82 -3.21
N SER A 124 -6.51 -0.72 -3.08
CA SER A 124 -7.29 0.51 -3.10
C SER A 124 -7.20 1.24 -1.74
N SER A 125 -8.26 1.85 -1.26
CA SER A 125 -8.30 2.56 0.01
C SER A 125 -9.74 2.75 0.47
N SER A 126 -10.00 2.76 1.77
CA SER A 126 -11.27 3.20 2.36
C SER A 126 -11.61 4.67 2.07
N GLU A 127 -10.62 5.48 1.69
CA GLU A 127 -10.83 6.89 1.27
C GLU A 127 -11.73 7.02 0.02
N VAL A 128 -11.97 5.94 -0.72
CA VAL A 128 -12.92 5.93 -1.86
C VAL A 128 -14.35 6.19 -1.40
N TYR A 129 -14.70 5.88 -0.16
CA TYR A 129 -16.03 6.11 0.40
C TYR A 129 -16.26 7.57 0.86
N GLY A 130 -15.17 8.35 0.97
CA GLY A 130 -15.23 9.76 1.40
C GLY A 130 -15.80 9.93 2.81
N ASN A 131 -16.85 10.73 2.94
CA ASN A 131 -17.52 11.00 4.20
C ASN A 131 -18.87 10.26 4.26
N PRO A 132 -18.93 9.04 4.81
CA PRO A 132 -20.18 8.30 4.94
C PRO A 132 -21.09 8.98 5.97
N THR A 133 -22.40 8.83 5.79
CA THR A 133 -23.41 9.26 6.76
C THR A 133 -23.46 8.27 7.93
N LYS A 134 -24.13 8.64 9.03
CA LYS A 134 -24.19 7.78 10.24
C LYS A 134 -24.91 6.45 10.00
N ASP A 135 -25.90 6.44 9.12
CA ASP A 135 -26.67 5.26 8.72
C ASP A 135 -25.90 4.35 7.73
N GLU A 136 -24.81 4.82 7.17
CA GLU A 136 -23.90 4.05 6.32
C GLU A 136 -22.77 3.36 7.11
N ILE A 137 -22.76 3.48 8.43
CA ILE A 137 -21.75 2.87 9.31
C ILE A 137 -22.39 1.65 10.02
N PRO A 138 -21.73 0.49 10.03
CA PRO A 138 -20.39 0.19 9.49
C PRO A 138 -20.34 0.20 7.96
N ILE A 139 -19.24 0.73 7.41
CA ILE A 139 -19.04 0.83 5.96
C ILE A 139 -18.92 -0.57 5.36
N LYS A 140 -19.70 -0.82 4.29
CA LYS A 140 -19.69 -2.05 3.51
C LYS A 140 -19.13 -1.79 2.12
N GLU A 141 -18.72 -2.82 1.42
CA GLU A 141 -18.18 -2.74 0.05
C GLU A 141 -19.22 -2.18 -0.94
N THR A 142 -20.50 -2.31 -0.61
CA THR A 142 -21.65 -1.77 -1.37
C THR A 142 -21.92 -0.29 -1.10
N ASN A 143 -21.26 0.33 -0.13
CA ASN A 143 -21.43 1.75 0.13
C ASN A 143 -21.04 2.59 -1.10
N PRO A 144 -21.73 3.72 -1.35
CA PRO A 144 -21.43 4.58 -2.49
C PRO A 144 -20.00 5.13 -2.44
N ILE A 145 -19.37 5.18 -3.61
CA ILE A 145 -18.07 5.82 -3.78
C ILE A 145 -18.28 7.34 -3.84
N ARG A 146 -17.60 8.09 -2.94
CA ARG A 146 -17.68 9.55 -2.80
C ARG A 146 -16.32 10.15 -2.52
N ALA A 147 -15.39 10.00 -3.46
CA ALA A 147 -14.02 10.51 -3.31
C ALA A 147 -14.00 12.01 -2.97
N ALA A 148 -13.29 12.40 -1.93
CA ALA A 148 -13.29 13.75 -1.38
C ALA A 148 -12.00 14.57 -1.62
N ASN A 149 -10.98 13.97 -2.23
CA ASN A 149 -9.69 14.61 -2.50
C ASN A 149 -8.99 13.95 -3.70
N PRO A 150 -7.94 14.57 -4.28
CA PRO A 150 -7.25 14.00 -5.45
C PRO A 150 -6.64 12.61 -5.23
N TYR A 151 -6.20 12.31 -4.00
CA TYR A 151 -5.71 10.96 -3.66
C TYR A 151 -6.86 9.94 -3.73
N SER A 152 -7.99 10.20 -3.08
CA SER A 152 -9.14 9.29 -3.10
C SER A 152 -9.71 9.12 -4.52
N ILE A 153 -9.74 10.18 -5.35
CA ILE A 153 -10.09 10.09 -6.77
C ILE A 153 -9.13 9.16 -7.51
N SER A 154 -7.83 9.26 -7.27
CA SER A 154 -6.84 8.37 -7.87
C SER A 154 -7.04 6.92 -7.43
N LYS A 155 -7.45 6.69 -6.18
CA LYS A 155 -7.75 5.35 -5.66
C LYS A 155 -9.06 4.79 -6.23
N VAL A 156 -10.06 5.62 -6.51
CA VAL A 156 -11.25 5.20 -7.27
C VAL A 156 -10.87 4.76 -8.68
N GLY A 157 -10.05 5.52 -9.39
CA GLY A 157 -9.56 5.14 -10.71
C GLY A 157 -8.78 3.81 -10.69
N HIS A 158 -7.87 3.64 -9.72
CA HIS A 158 -7.14 2.40 -9.48
C HIS A 158 -8.10 1.21 -9.23
N ASP A 159 -9.08 1.40 -8.35
CA ASP A 159 -10.08 0.40 -7.94
C ASP A 159 -10.92 -0.08 -9.15
N LEU A 160 -11.51 0.88 -9.86
CA LEU A 160 -12.35 0.58 -11.03
C LEU A 160 -11.56 -0.05 -12.20
N MET A 161 -10.33 0.38 -12.44
CA MET A 161 -9.45 -0.26 -13.41
C MET A 161 -9.17 -1.71 -13.01
N SER A 162 -8.86 -1.97 -11.75
CA SER A 162 -8.61 -3.33 -11.25
C SER A 162 -9.82 -4.24 -11.41
N GLN A 163 -11.03 -3.74 -11.09
CA GLN A 163 -12.28 -4.47 -11.31
C GLN A 163 -12.54 -4.73 -12.82
N TYR A 164 -12.26 -3.73 -13.68
CA TYR A 164 -12.41 -3.86 -15.12
C TYR A 164 -11.51 -4.97 -15.67
N TYR A 165 -10.22 -5.00 -15.27
CA TYR A 165 -9.29 -6.04 -15.74
C TYR A 165 -9.69 -7.45 -15.27
N ALA A 166 -10.20 -7.57 -14.07
CA ALA A 166 -10.74 -8.84 -13.59
C ALA A 166 -11.94 -9.29 -14.44
N LYS A 167 -12.90 -8.41 -14.68
CA LYS A 167 -14.14 -8.75 -15.41
C LYS A 167 -13.94 -8.91 -16.91
N ALA A 168 -13.20 -7.99 -17.54
CA ALA A 168 -13.08 -7.97 -19.00
C ALA A 168 -12.06 -8.98 -19.54
N TYR A 169 -11.01 -9.26 -18.76
CA TYR A 169 -9.92 -10.13 -19.21
C TYR A 169 -9.76 -11.40 -18.37
N GLY A 170 -10.61 -11.61 -17.35
CA GLY A 170 -10.55 -12.79 -16.50
C GLY A 170 -9.31 -12.87 -15.61
N MET A 171 -8.64 -11.72 -15.35
CA MET A 171 -7.45 -11.69 -14.51
C MET A 171 -7.81 -11.96 -13.03
N LYS A 172 -6.93 -12.65 -12.33
CA LYS A 172 -7.10 -13.04 -10.93
C LYS A 172 -6.83 -11.86 -9.98
N VAL A 173 -7.63 -10.81 -10.04
CA VAL A 173 -7.46 -9.60 -9.23
C VAL A 173 -8.40 -9.60 -8.04
N VAL A 174 -7.88 -9.43 -6.85
CA VAL A 174 -8.64 -9.16 -5.62
C VAL A 174 -8.39 -7.69 -5.25
N ILE A 175 -9.45 -6.93 -5.04
CA ILE A 175 -9.36 -5.52 -4.71
C ILE A 175 -9.58 -5.34 -3.19
N THR A 176 -8.69 -4.59 -2.52
CA THR A 176 -8.83 -4.33 -1.09
C THR A 176 -8.98 -2.84 -0.83
N ARG A 177 -10.03 -2.43 -0.11
CA ARG A 177 -10.29 -1.06 0.34
C ARG A 177 -9.93 -0.89 1.81
N MET A 178 -8.70 -1.27 2.16
CA MET A 178 -8.23 -1.27 3.54
C MET A 178 -8.41 0.06 4.24
N PHE A 179 -8.86 -0.01 5.50
CA PHE A 179 -8.85 1.11 6.43
C PHE A 179 -7.44 1.39 6.95
N SER A 180 -7.29 2.42 7.80
CA SER A 180 -5.95 2.79 8.26
C SER A 180 -5.30 1.67 9.06
N HIS A 181 -4.03 1.44 8.82
CA HIS A 181 -3.21 0.54 9.61
C HIS A 181 -1.93 1.25 10.04
N GLU A 182 -1.48 0.91 11.23
CA GLU A 182 -0.38 1.57 11.92
C GLU A 182 0.61 0.54 12.46
N GLY A 183 1.82 0.98 12.74
CA GLY A 183 2.87 0.17 13.30
C GLY A 183 4.26 0.73 13.02
N LYS A 184 5.29 -0.05 13.32
CA LYS A 184 6.69 0.31 13.04
C LYS A 184 6.87 0.66 11.56
N ARG A 185 7.82 1.53 11.22
CA ARG A 185 8.13 1.99 9.85
C ARG A 185 7.04 2.86 9.20
N ARG A 186 5.92 3.16 9.88
CA ARG A 186 4.94 4.11 9.38
C ARG A 186 5.57 5.50 9.28
N GLY A 187 5.32 6.21 8.17
CA GLY A 187 5.87 7.54 7.97
C GLY A 187 5.38 8.55 9.02
N LYS A 188 6.28 9.36 9.57
CA LYS A 188 6.00 10.34 10.63
C LYS A 188 5.04 11.48 10.26
N LEU A 189 4.58 11.54 9.01
CA LEU A 189 3.57 12.50 8.54
C LEU A 189 2.13 12.01 8.79
N PHE A 190 1.95 10.74 9.17
CA PHE A 190 0.64 10.18 9.51
C PHE A 190 0.33 10.41 10.99
N ALA A 191 -0.94 10.60 11.34
CA ALA A 191 -1.37 11.14 12.64
C ALA A 191 -0.74 10.42 13.85
N LEU A 192 -0.97 9.12 14.02
CA LEU A 192 -0.46 8.38 15.18
C LEU A 192 1.07 8.34 15.21
N SER A 193 1.71 8.12 14.06
CA SER A 193 3.17 8.15 13.95
C SER A 193 3.74 9.54 14.23
N SER A 194 3.02 10.61 13.83
CA SER A 194 3.40 12.00 14.15
C SER A 194 3.36 12.24 15.65
N PHE A 195 2.31 11.81 16.34
CA PHE A 195 2.19 11.96 17.78
C PHE A 195 3.32 11.21 18.51
N ALA A 196 3.52 9.94 18.18
CA ALA A 196 4.62 9.15 18.75
C ALA A 196 5.99 9.81 18.51
N PHE A 197 6.24 10.31 17.30
CA PHE A 197 7.49 11.01 16.98
C PHE A 197 7.68 12.28 17.80
N GLN A 198 6.64 13.10 17.96
CA GLN A 198 6.69 14.33 18.73
C GLN A 198 6.95 14.04 20.22
N ILE A 199 6.27 13.03 20.80
CA ILE A 199 6.44 12.60 22.18
C ILE A 199 7.90 12.16 22.43
N VAL A 200 8.39 11.20 21.64
CA VAL A 200 9.75 10.66 21.78
C VAL A 200 10.83 11.74 21.56
N LYS A 201 10.58 12.66 20.59
CA LYS A 201 11.50 13.77 20.37
C LYS A 201 11.60 14.67 21.61
N HIS A 202 10.47 14.93 22.26
CA HIS A 202 10.43 15.74 23.45
C HIS A 202 11.08 15.03 24.66
N GLU A 203 10.74 13.76 24.90
CA GLU A 203 11.33 12.95 25.98
C GLU A 203 12.87 12.87 25.91
N LYS A 204 13.43 12.94 24.70
CA LYS A 204 14.88 12.93 24.47
C LYS A 204 15.52 14.33 24.48
N SER A 205 14.74 15.39 24.65
CA SER A 205 15.27 16.75 24.72
C SER A 205 15.77 17.07 26.12
N GLU A 206 16.82 17.92 26.24
CA GLU A 206 17.31 18.40 27.50
C GLU A 206 16.27 19.21 28.29
N GLU A 207 15.28 19.78 27.60
CA GLU A 207 14.19 20.55 28.19
C GLU A 207 13.23 19.69 29.05
N PHE A 208 13.16 18.37 28.77
CA PHE A 208 12.27 17.45 29.52
C PHE A 208 12.70 17.26 30.98
N ASN A 209 13.97 17.46 31.29
CA ASN A 209 14.51 17.26 32.67
C ASN A 209 14.22 18.42 33.63
N ASN A 210 13.54 19.47 33.19
CA ASN A 210 13.18 20.60 34.05
C ASN A 210 11.74 20.44 34.55
N GLU A 211 11.55 20.34 35.84
CA GLU A 211 10.25 20.23 36.51
C GLU A 211 9.27 21.33 36.03
N GLY A 212 8.12 20.91 35.52
CA GLY A 212 7.03 21.80 35.20
C GLY A 212 6.92 22.27 33.73
N ASN A 213 7.79 21.83 32.84
CA ASN A 213 7.67 22.20 31.42
C ASN A 213 6.63 21.34 30.67
N TRP A 214 5.51 21.95 30.32
CA TRP A 214 4.50 21.42 29.42
C TRP A 214 4.99 21.52 27.99
N PHE A 215 4.98 20.42 27.24
CA PHE A 215 5.24 20.47 25.81
C PHE A 215 3.96 20.46 25.00
N LYS A 216 4.03 20.97 23.78
CA LYS A 216 2.90 21.04 22.85
C LYS A 216 3.03 19.96 21.79
N ILE A 217 1.96 19.16 21.63
CA ILE A 217 1.80 18.27 20.47
C ILE A 217 0.99 19.01 19.41
N PHE A 218 1.58 19.15 18.23
CA PHE A 218 0.87 19.68 17.06
C PHE A 218 0.00 18.59 16.44
N HIS A 219 -1.26 18.89 16.25
CA HIS A 219 -2.23 17.95 15.71
C HIS A 219 -3.20 18.65 14.74
N GLY A 220 -3.87 17.85 13.90
CA GLY A 220 -5.00 18.30 13.08
C GLY A 220 -6.33 18.18 13.86
N ASN A 221 -7.41 17.87 13.15
CA ASN A 221 -8.72 17.67 13.75
C ASN A 221 -8.76 16.36 14.58
N LEU A 222 -8.96 16.47 15.90
CA LEU A 222 -9.06 15.34 16.82
C LEU A 222 -10.44 14.70 16.87
N ASP A 223 -11.49 15.37 16.33
CA ASP A 223 -12.85 14.83 16.28
C ASP A 223 -13.03 13.79 15.16
N SER A 224 -12.01 13.57 14.35
CA SER A 224 -12.03 12.63 13.24
C SER A 224 -12.02 11.19 13.76
N VAL A 225 -13.10 10.46 13.52
CA VAL A 225 -13.19 9.03 13.86
C VAL A 225 -12.58 8.20 12.73
N ARG A 226 -11.69 7.28 13.08
CA ARG A 226 -11.00 6.39 12.13
C ARG A 226 -10.88 4.98 12.71
N THR A 227 -10.94 3.98 11.85
CA THR A 227 -10.58 2.61 12.19
C THR A 227 -9.08 2.42 11.97
N TYR A 228 -8.41 1.86 12.97
CA TYR A 228 -6.98 1.52 12.90
C TYR A 228 -6.78 0.04 13.16
N ASN A 229 -6.02 -0.61 12.29
CA ASN A 229 -5.57 -1.99 12.44
C ASN A 229 -4.05 -2.00 12.68
N HIS A 230 -3.54 -3.00 13.38
CA HIS A 230 -2.09 -3.20 13.44
C HIS A 230 -1.57 -3.70 12.10
N ILE A 231 -0.35 -3.32 11.75
CA ILE A 231 0.25 -3.71 10.46
C ILE A 231 0.38 -5.23 10.31
N ASP A 232 0.62 -5.97 11.39
CA ASP A 232 0.76 -7.42 11.35
C ASP A 232 -0.58 -8.09 10.98
N ASP A 233 -1.71 -7.58 11.48
CA ASP A 233 -3.04 -8.04 11.08
C ASP A 233 -3.33 -7.69 9.62
N ALA A 234 -2.90 -6.50 9.17
CA ALA A 234 -3.09 -6.07 7.79
C ALA A 234 -2.32 -6.95 6.79
N VAL A 235 -1.05 -7.29 7.06
CA VAL A 235 -0.29 -8.15 6.14
C VAL A 235 -0.80 -9.59 6.15
N HIS A 236 -1.29 -10.09 7.29
CA HIS A 236 -1.97 -11.38 7.37
C HIS A 236 -3.26 -11.36 6.53
N ALA A 237 -4.07 -10.28 6.63
CA ALA A 237 -5.27 -10.12 5.82
C ALA A 237 -4.96 -10.10 4.32
N TYR A 238 -3.91 -9.41 3.88
CA TYR A 238 -3.45 -9.44 2.47
C TYR A 238 -3.02 -10.84 2.01
N TRP A 239 -2.37 -11.60 2.89
CA TRP A 239 -2.05 -13.00 2.60
C TRP A 239 -3.31 -13.85 2.45
N LEU A 240 -4.28 -13.70 3.35
CA LEU A 240 -5.57 -14.39 3.26
C LEU A 240 -6.33 -13.97 1.99
N ALA A 241 -6.31 -12.69 1.62
CA ALA A 241 -6.94 -12.20 0.41
C ALA A 241 -6.39 -12.89 -0.85
N ALA A 242 -5.08 -13.10 -0.93
CA ALA A 242 -4.47 -13.79 -2.06
C ALA A 242 -4.85 -15.29 -2.16
N ASN A 243 -5.24 -15.91 -1.04
CA ASN A 243 -5.44 -17.35 -0.96
C ASN A 243 -6.88 -17.81 -0.77
N LYS A 244 -7.80 -16.88 -0.39
CA LYS A 244 -9.17 -17.20 0.02
C LYS A 244 -10.26 -16.36 -0.63
N CYS A 245 -9.93 -15.17 -1.12
CA CYS A 245 -10.91 -14.26 -1.68
C CYS A 245 -11.24 -14.58 -3.14
N GLU A 246 -12.44 -14.21 -3.56
CA GLU A 246 -12.90 -14.38 -4.93
C GLU A 246 -12.30 -13.30 -5.83
N TYR A 247 -11.90 -13.69 -7.05
CA TYR A 247 -11.33 -12.77 -8.02
C TYR A 247 -12.40 -11.86 -8.62
N GLY A 248 -12.06 -10.59 -8.78
CA GLY A 248 -12.96 -9.55 -9.27
C GLY A 248 -13.77 -8.88 -8.17
N GLU A 249 -13.75 -9.43 -6.95
CA GLU A 249 -14.48 -8.89 -5.80
C GLU A 249 -13.65 -7.88 -5.00
N VAL A 250 -14.38 -7.06 -4.24
CA VAL A 250 -13.83 -5.99 -3.38
C VAL A 250 -14.01 -6.37 -1.93
N TYR A 251 -13.01 -6.10 -1.10
CA TYR A 251 -13.00 -6.38 0.34
C TYR A 251 -12.49 -5.18 1.13
N ASN A 252 -13.16 -4.88 2.25
CA ASN A 252 -12.79 -3.80 3.17
C ASN A 252 -11.71 -4.20 4.18
#